data_f8df285fda44d53937cb2965fd65772e
#
_entry.id   f8df285fda44d53937cb2965fd65772e
#
_cell.length_a   1.000
_cell.length_b   1.000
_cell.length_c   1.000
_cell.angle_alpha   90.00
_cell.angle_beta   90.00
_cell.angle_gamma   90.00
#
_symmetry.space_group_name_H-M   'P 1'
#
loop_
_entity.id
_entity.type
_entity.pdbx_description
1 polymer ?
#
loop_
_entity_poly.entity_id
_entity_poly.type
_entity_poly.pdbx_seq_one_letter_code
_entity_poly.pdbx_strand_id
1 'polypeptide(L)'
;MTFRPLTALAAVTAVAALALTGCSGAAAGGGDASGAPAGGTLTLGSLANITSFDPAQAHLGHQMPTYQAVYDTLILREPDGTLAPMLATDWEYNDDNTVLTLDLRSDVTFTDGAKFDAAAAKANLDHFAEANGPDANQAASISDVAVVDDDTIAITLSAADPAMTYYLSQAAGFMGSPEAIGTEGIKTVPVGSGPYVLDAKASVNGSQFTFVKNDDYWNADLQKYDKVVVKVLTDVTARVNAIVSGQVDATLLDAQTMAQADKAGLEKTSYPVDWQGLLLFDRGGAIAPELEDVRVRQAINYAFDRQTMLDQLMKGEGEVTAQVFGKTTDAYIPELDDAYAYDPDKARELLAEAGYADGFTLTVPLIPGTESIMAMVKQQLADVGITVELSSVPQASYVTDIIAGKFPVAWFSIFQGEPWVAIRQMVIPEAAYNPFKTTDPELQGYIDAVQTGGEQSGELAQDVNRFVTDDAWFAPWYRVNQLYYSNADKVAVEPQIQQAVPNLYNYTPVS
;
A
#
# COMPACT_ATOMS: atom_id res chain seq x y z
N MET A 1 -52.20 -45.09 16.70
CA MET A 1 -53.09 -44.97 17.88
C MET A 1 -52.98 -43.59 18.42
N THR A 2 -54.01 -42.86 18.23
CA THR A 2 -54.77 -41.92 19.04
C THR A 2 -54.09 -40.56 19.32
N PHE A 3 -54.44 -39.54 18.60
CA PHE A 3 -55.50 -38.50 18.72
C PHE A 3 -55.38 -37.61 19.97
N ARG A 4 -54.99 -36.30 19.72
CA ARG A 4 -55.72 -35.00 19.93
C ARG A 4 -56.24 -34.65 21.36
N PRO A 5 -56.63 -33.38 21.69
CA PRO A 5 -56.55 -32.10 20.96
C PRO A 5 -56.22 -30.83 21.82
N LEU A 6 -56.00 -29.71 21.12
CA LEU A 6 -56.49 -28.31 21.26
C LEU A 6 -56.97 -27.75 22.62
N THR A 7 -56.48 -26.57 22.97
CA THR A 7 -57.38 -25.43 23.27
C THR A 7 -56.71 -24.08 23.05
N ALA A 8 -57.39 -23.24 22.29
CA ALA A 8 -57.13 -21.83 22.09
C ALA A 8 -57.80 -21.01 23.21
N LEU A 9 -57.25 -19.87 23.58
CA LEU A 9 -58.05 -18.75 24.08
C LEU A 9 -57.42 -17.40 23.70
N ALA A 10 -58.30 -16.52 23.23
CA ALA A 10 -58.08 -15.26 22.57
C ALA A 10 -58.06 -14.06 23.54
N ALA A 11 -57.46 -13.00 23.01
CA ALA A 11 -57.80 -11.58 23.14
C ALA A 11 -57.78 -10.88 24.51
N VAL A 12 -57.13 -9.72 24.56
CA VAL A 12 -57.79 -8.41 24.67
C VAL A 12 -56.83 -7.27 24.41
N THR A 13 -57.19 -6.41 23.49
CA THR A 13 -56.72 -5.07 23.15
C THR A 13 -56.86 -4.06 24.29
N ALA A 14 -55.87 -3.17 24.47
CA ALA A 14 -56.13 -1.86 25.06
C ALA A 14 -55.23 -0.80 24.40
N VAL A 15 -55.89 0.04 23.62
CA VAL A 15 -55.43 1.33 23.07
C VAL A 15 -55.53 2.37 24.19
N ALA A 16 -54.47 3.16 24.37
CA ALA A 16 -54.54 4.45 25.01
C ALA A 16 -53.61 5.44 24.30
N ALA A 17 -54.21 6.25 23.46
CA ALA A 17 -53.65 7.48 22.95
C ALA A 17 -53.77 8.60 23.98
N LEU A 18 -52.74 9.38 24.18
CA LEU A 18 -52.85 10.73 24.76
C LEU A 18 -51.91 11.67 24.00
N ALA A 19 -52.52 12.69 23.49
CA ALA A 19 -51.99 13.73 22.65
C ALA A 19 -51.56 14.98 23.45
N LEU A 20 -50.57 15.68 22.85
CA LEU A 20 -50.42 17.14 22.69
C LEU A 20 -50.32 18.05 23.91
N THR A 21 -49.25 18.80 23.91
CA THR A 21 -49.12 20.27 23.70
C THR A 21 -47.66 20.64 23.98
N GLY A 22 -46.90 21.31 23.18
CA GLY A 22 -46.99 22.54 22.45
C GLY A 22 -46.41 23.70 23.25
N CYS A 23 -45.22 24.21 22.87
CA CYS A 23 -45.00 25.64 22.76
C CYS A 23 -43.56 25.97 22.31
N SER A 24 -43.55 26.74 21.29
CA SER A 24 -42.50 27.49 20.63
C SER A 24 -41.62 28.33 21.55
N GLY A 25 -40.33 28.42 21.17
CA GLY A 25 -39.39 29.44 21.60
C GLY A 25 -38.20 29.52 20.64
N ALA A 26 -38.32 30.42 19.67
CA ALA A 26 -37.22 30.73 18.75
C ALA A 26 -36.15 31.57 19.47
N ALA A 27 -34.90 31.20 19.34
CA ALA A 27 -33.79 32.11 19.43
C ALA A 27 -32.74 31.69 18.37
N ALA A 28 -32.59 32.57 17.41
CA ALA A 28 -31.54 32.52 16.40
C ALA A 28 -30.17 32.78 17.03
N GLY A 29 -29.21 31.97 16.66
CA GLY A 29 -27.78 32.20 16.94
C GLY A 29 -27.01 31.32 15.99
N GLY A 30 -26.52 31.91 14.88
CA GLY A 30 -25.74 31.21 13.85
C GLY A 30 -24.38 30.77 14.35
N GLY A 31 -23.96 29.68 13.78
CA GLY A 31 -22.63 29.09 13.90
C GLY A 31 -22.63 27.83 13.05
N ASP A 32 -22.33 27.99 11.75
CA ASP A 32 -22.04 26.86 10.88
C ASP A 32 -20.77 26.16 11.38
N ALA A 33 -20.98 25.03 12.04
CA ALA A 33 -19.98 23.98 12.14
C ALA A 33 -20.69 22.74 11.58
N SER A 34 -20.53 22.52 10.27
CA SER A 34 -20.90 21.28 9.61
C SER A 34 -19.90 20.19 9.99
N GLY A 35 -19.93 19.76 11.24
CA GLY A 35 -19.35 18.50 11.67
C GLY A 35 -20.39 17.41 11.43
N ALA A 36 -20.10 16.43 10.58
CA ALA A 36 -20.87 15.20 10.55
C ALA A 36 -20.98 14.62 11.97
N PRO A 37 -22.10 13.98 12.35
CA PRO A 37 -22.24 13.44 13.71
C PRO A 37 -21.14 12.39 13.94
N ALA A 38 -20.14 12.71 14.76
CA ALA A 38 -19.18 11.74 15.25
C ALA A 38 -19.94 10.70 16.09
N GLY A 39 -19.70 9.41 15.83
CA GLY A 39 -20.32 8.33 16.58
C GLY A 39 -20.57 7.07 15.75
N GLY A 40 -20.96 5.99 16.44
CA GLY A 40 -21.23 4.71 15.79
C GLY A 40 -20.01 3.81 15.62
N THR A 41 -20.18 2.76 14.81
CA THR A 41 -19.14 1.75 14.62
C THR A 41 -18.75 1.67 13.16
N LEU A 42 -17.47 1.81 12.85
CA LEU A 42 -16.89 1.46 11.54
C LEU A 42 -16.42 0.01 11.57
N THR A 43 -16.88 -0.82 10.64
CA THR A 43 -16.43 -2.21 10.50
C THR A 43 -15.72 -2.42 9.18
N LEU A 44 -14.43 -2.70 9.21
CA LEU A 44 -13.59 -2.94 8.03
C LEU A 44 -13.32 -4.43 7.83
N GLY A 45 -13.34 -4.88 6.58
CA GLY A 45 -12.87 -6.21 6.18
C GLY A 45 -11.41 -6.13 5.72
N SER A 46 -10.48 -6.72 6.47
CA SER A 46 -9.06 -6.80 6.09
C SER A 46 -8.69 -8.15 5.51
N LEU A 47 -7.93 -8.16 4.41
CA LEU A 47 -7.38 -9.39 3.84
C LEU A 47 -6.12 -9.89 4.58
N ALA A 48 -5.51 -9.06 5.41
CA ALA A 48 -4.29 -9.36 6.14
C ALA A 48 -4.53 -9.34 7.66
N ASN A 49 -3.98 -10.35 8.34
CA ASN A 49 -3.90 -10.36 9.80
C ASN A 49 -2.62 -9.66 10.25
N ILE A 50 -2.67 -8.97 11.38
CA ILE A 50 -1.46 -8.58 12.10
C ILE A 50 -1.08 -9.68 13.10
N THR A 51 0.21 -9.93 13.25
CA THR A 51 0.75 -10.94 14.18
C THR A 51 1.30 -10.32 15.46
N SER A 52 1.54 -9.03 15.43
CA SER A 52 2.09 -8.24 16.53
C SER A 52 1.58 -6.81 16.45
N PHE A 53 1.39 -6.16 17.58
CA PHE A 53 1.17 -4.71 17.67
C PHE A 53 2.47 -3.92 17.92
N ASP A 54 3.63 -4.58 17.98
CA ASP A 54 4.91 -3.85 18.04
C ASP A 54 5.01 -2.94 16.79
N PRO A 55 5.20 -1.61 16.94
CA PRO A 55 5.31 -0.69 15.80
C PRO A 55 6.38 -1.10 14.80
N ALA A 56 7.48 -1.67 15.26
CA ALA A 56 8.55 -2.17 14.40
C ALA A 56 8.17 -3.42 13.58
N GLN A 57 7.02 -4.03 13.84
CA GLN A 57 6.46 -5.13 13.04
C GLN A 57 5.31 -4.66 12.14
N ALA A 58 5.04 -3.35 12.08
CA ALA A 58 4.07 -2.79 11.14
C ALA A 58 4.51 -3.06 9.70
N HIS A 59 3.51 -3.34 8.86
CA HIS A 59 3.72 -3.54 7.44
C HIS A 59 2.76 -2.66 6.65
N LEU A 60 3.28 -2.10 5.55
CA LEU A 60 2.54 -1.21 4.67
C LEU A 60 1.31 -1.87 4.03
N GLY A 61 0.44 -1.04 3.51
CA GLY A 61 -0.69 -1.44 2.71
C GLY A 61 -1.88 -1.90 3.54
N HIS A 62 -2.17 -3.20 3.51
CA HIS A 62 -3.44 -3.74 4.05
C HIS A 62 -3.58 -3.70 5.57
N GLN A 63 -2.49 -3.53 6.32
CA GLN A 63 -2.49 -3.53 7.79
C GLN A 63 -2.58 -2.12 8.38
N MET A 64 -2.33 -1.08 7.58
CA MET A 64 -2.21 0.30 8.00
C MET A 64 -3.35 0.79 8.91
N PRO A 65 -4.65 0.59 8.58
CA PRO A 65 -5.75 1.07 9.44
C PRO A 65 -5.75 0.44 10.84
N THR A 66 -5.20 -0.77 10.99
CA THR A 66 -5.13 -1.47 12.28
C THR A 66 -4.08 -0.84 13.20
N TYR A 67 -2.92 -0.46 12.64
CA TYR A 67 -1.88 0.26 13.39
C TYR A 67 -2.28 1.70 13.66
N GLN A 68 -2.85 2.40 12.69
CA GLN A 68 -3.37 3.77 12.84
C GLN A 68 -4.49 3.90 13.88
N ALA A 69 -5.17 2.81 14.21
CA ALA A 69 -6.14 2.84 15.31
C ALA A 69 -5.48 3.13 16.66
N VAL A 70 -4.23 2.73 16.87
CA VAL A 70 -3.56 2.77 18.18
C VAL A 70 -2.27 3.59 18.20
N TYR A 71 -1.71 3.91 17.05
CA TYR A 71 -0.47 4.68 16.92
C TYR A 71 -0.65 5.86 15.98
N ASP A 72 -0.06 6.99 16.32
CA ASP A 72 0.19 8.08 15.40
C ASP A 72 1.55 7.93 14.75
N THR A 73 1.71 8.48 13.54
CA THR A 73 2.99 8.61 12.85
C THR A 73 3.65 9.95 13.18
N LEU A 74 4.95 10.07 12.92
CA LEU A 74 5.63 11.37 13.03
C LEU A 74 5.06 12.38 12.02
N ILE A 75 4.83 11.96 10.80
CA ILE A 75 4.28 12.78 9.72
C ILE A 75 2.96 12.16 9.25
N LEU A 76 1.95 12.96 8.98
CA LEU A 76 0.70 12.51 8.34
C LEU A 76 0.88 12.52 6.83
N ARG A 77 0.30 11.53 6.16
CA ARG A 77 0.15 11.53 4.72
C ARG A 77 -1.31 11.69 4.36
N GLU A 78 -1.64 12.82 3.73
CA GLU A 78 -2.99 13.17 3.29
C GLU A 78 -3.46 12.24 2.15
N PRO A 79 -4.78 12.18 1.86
CA PRO A 79 -5.33 11.34 0.79
C PRO A 79 -4.68 11.55 -0.58
N ASP A 80 -4.31 12.79 -0.91
CA ASP A 80 -3.65 13.19 -2.16
C ASP A 80 -2.13 12.93 -2.16
N GLY A 81 -1.58 12.36 -1.07
CA GLY A 81 -0.17 12.01 -0.92
C GLY A 81 0.69 13.13 -0.35
N THR A 82 0.18 14.33 -0.15
CA THR A 82 0.92 15.41 0.48
C THR A 82 1.24 15.07 1.94
N LEU A 83 2.36 15.59 2.44
CA LEU A 83 2.78 15.41 3.82
C LEU A 83 2.28 16.57 4.68
N ALA A 84 1.76 16.27 5.86
CA ALA A 84 1.20 17.21 6.80
C ALA A 84 1.70 16.95 8.22
N PRO A 85 1.69 17.95 9.12
CA PRO A 85 2.02 17.77 10.52
C PRO A 85 1.18 16.69 11.22
N MET A 86 1.82 15.84 12.04
CA MET A 86 1.19 14.89 12.94
C MET A 86 1.85 14.98 14.32
N LEU A 87 2.67 14.01 14.73
CA LEU A 87 3.49 14.14 15.95
C LEU A 87 4.69 15.07 15.75
N ALA A 88 5.24 15.17 14.54
CA ALA A 88 6.10 16.27 14.13
C ALA A 88 5.24 17.44 13.65
N THR A 89 5.59 18.66 14.07
CA THR A 89 4.90 19.91 13.72
C THR A 89 5.56 20.62 12.54
N ASP A 90 6.86 20.37 12.35
CA ASP A 90 7.67 20.90 11.24
C ASP A 90 8.89 20.01 11.04
N TRP A 91 9.51 20.08 9.84
CA TRP A 91 10.75 19.36 9.52
C TRP A 91 11.54 20.05 8.44
N GLU A 92 12.87 19.96 8.54
CA GLU A 92 13.80 20.59 7.60
C GLU A 92 15.05 19.73 7.38
N TYR A 93 15.48 19.61 6.12
CA TYR A 93 16.77 19.02 5.80
C TYR A 93 17.89 20.07 5.82
N ASN A 94 19.10 19.64 6.19
CA ASN A 94 20.30 20.45 5.96
C ASN A 94 20.64 20.58 4.46
N ASP A 95 21.59 21.46 4.10
CA ASP A 95 21.95 21.74 2.71
C ASP A 95 22.40 20.49 1.91
N ASP A 96 22.94 19.47 2.57
CA ASP A 96 23.43 18.24 1.95
C ASP A 96 22.38 17.10 1.95
N ASN A 97 21.16 17.33 2.44
CA ASN A 97 20.08 16.36 2.60
C ASN A 97 20.48 15.11 3.42
N THR A 98 21.47 15.24 4.33
CA THR A 98 21.98 14.15 5.16
C THR A 98 21.57 14.25 6.63
N VAL A 99 20.95 15.35 7.06
CA VAL A 99 20.38 15.52 8.39
C VAL A 99 18.97 16.07 8.23
N LEU A 100 18.00 15.36 8.79
CA LEU A 100 16.61 15.77 8.87
C LEU A 100 16.30 16.15 10.33
N THR A 101 15.98 17.41 10.57
CA THR A 101 15.55 17.91 11.90
C THR A 101 14.02 17.92 11.94
N LEU A 102 13.44 17.44 13.04
CA LEU A 102 11.98 17.45 13.27
C LEU A 102 11.69 18.20 14.58
N ASP A 103 10.77 19.14 14.53
CA ASP A 103 10.12 19.75 15.68
C ASP A 103 8.90 18.92 16.09
N LEU A 104 8.78 18.55 17.34
CA LEU A 104 7.79 17.60 17.83
C LEU A 104 6.72 18.30 18.70
N ARG A 105 5.55 17.69 18.80
CA ARG A 105 4.50 18.10 19.73
C ARG A 105 4.89 17.82 21.17
N SER A 106 4.50 18.71 22.07
CA SER A 106 4.74 18.57 23.51
C SER A 106 3.46 18.32 24.32
N ASP A 107 2.28 18.25 23.65
CA ASP A 107 0.96 18.12 24.27
C ASP A 107 0.36 16.70 24.12
N VAL A 108 1.17 15.70 23.73
CA VAL A 108 0.73 14.33 23.48
C VAL A 108 1.19 13.40 24.61
N THR A 109 0.28 12.51 25.04
CA THR A 109 0.57 11.42 25.96
C THR A 109 0.14 10.08 25.39
N PHE A 110 0.90 9.03 25.71
CA PHE A 110 0.52 7.66 25.39
C PHE A 110 -0.58 7.15 26.35
N THR A 111 -1.24 6.07 25.96
CA THR A 111 -2.35 5.49 26.74
C THR A 111 -1.96 4.94 28.12
N ASP A 112 -0.68 4.80 28.43
CA ASP A 112 -0.14 4.48 29.76
C ASP A 112 0.21 5.72 30.60
N GLY A 113 0.06 6.92 30.04
CA GLY A 113 0.35 8.19 30.67
C GLY A 113 1.79 8.70 30.49
N ALA A 114 2.66 7.96 29.79
CA ALA A 114 3.97 8.46 29.41
C ALA A 114 3.83 9.61 28.39
N LYS A 115 4.74 10.57 28.43
CA LYS A 115 4.74 11.69 27.48
C LYS A 115 5.39 11.28 26.17
N PHE A 116 4.88 11.83 25.08
CA PHE A 116 5.61 11.89 23.82
C PHE A 116 6.56 13.09 23.86
N ASP A 117 7.84 12.85 23.67
CA ASP A 117 8.92 13.82 23.59
C ASP A 117 10.03 13.33 22.65
N ALA A 118 11.09 14.10 22.51
CA ALA A 118 12.23 13.77 21.65
C ALA A 118 12.92 12.45 22.06
N ALA A 119 12.96 12.12 23.36
CA ALA A 119 13.52 10.85 23.82
C ALA A 119 12.64 9.66 23.43
N ALA A 120 11.31 9.80 23.48
CA ALA A 120 10.37 8.79 23.03
C ALA A 120 10.45 8.58 21.52
N ALA A 121 10.53 9.65 20.72
CA ALA A 121 10.70 9.57 19.27
C ALA A 121 12.00 8.84 18.89
N LYS A 122 13.13 9.22 19.53
CA LYS A 122 14.40 8.53 19.32
C LYS A 122 14.29 7.03 19.66
N ALA A 123 13.73 6.69 20.82
CA ALA A 123 13.62 5.29 21.25
C ALA A 123 12.82 4.43 20.24
N ASN A 124 11.76 4.99 19.63
CA ASN A 124 10.97 4.32 18.61
C ASN A 124 11.75 4.11 17.31
N LEU A 125 12.46 5.13 16.82
CA LEU A 125 13.27 5.04 15.60
C LEU A 125 14.43 4.05 15.76
N ASP A 126 15.12 4.08 16.91
CA ASP A 126 16.18 3.11 17.25
C ASP A 126 15.60 1.68 17.29
N HIS A 127 14.46 1.48 17.97
CA HIS A 127 13.78 0.18 18.05
C HIS A 127 13.35 -0.32 16.66
N PHE A 128 12.81 0.56 15.82
CA PHE A 128 12.40 0.19 14.46
C PHE A 128 13.60 -0.27 13.61
N ALA A 129 14.73 0.44 13.69
CA ALA A 129 15.95 0.09 12.98
C ALA A 129 16.55 -1.26 13.44
N GLU A 130 16.46 -1.57 14.74
CA GLU A 130 17.06 -2.77 15.34
C GLU A 130 16.19 -4.03 15.22
N ALA A 131 14.87 -3.90 15.17
CA ALA A 131 13.93 -5.01 15.26
C ALA A 131 13.85 -5.91 14.04
N ASN A 132 14.44 -5.52 12.90
CA ASN A 132 14.42 -6.27 11.64
C ASN A 132 12.99 -6.68 11.22
N GLY A 133 12.04 -5.76 11.33
CA GLY A 133 10.66 -5.96 10.91
C GLY A 133 10.49 -6.04 9.39
N PRO A 134 9.26 -6.27 8.90
CA PRO A 134 8.99 -6.39 7.47
C PRO A 134 9.43 -5.18 6.63
N ASP A 135 9.31 -3.99 7.20
CA ASP A 135 9.62 -2.71 6.54
C ASP A 135 10.90 -2.05 7.10
N ALA A 136 11.81 -2.82 7.72
CA ALA A 136 13.06 -2.33 8.32
C ALA A 136 13.95 -1.54 7.33
N ASN A 137 13.78 -1.76 6.02
CA ASN A 137 14.45 -1.00 4.96
C ASN A 137 14.11 0.49 4.98
N GLN A 138 12.98 0.91 5.60
CA GLN A 138 12.60 2.32 5.75
C GLN A 138 13.55 3.09 6.68
N ALA A 139 14.22 2.40 7.61
CA ALA A 139 15.23 2.98 8.49
C ALA A 139 16.67 2.72 8.04
N ALA A 140 16.88 2.06 6.89
CA ALA A 140 18.21 1.59 6.48
C ALA A 140 19.23 2.72 6.23
N SER A 141 18.79 3.92 5.92
CA SER A 141 19.64 5.10 5.76
C SER A 141 19.92 5.83 7.08
N ILE A 142 19.17 5.57 8.16
CA ILE A 142 19.37 6.21 9.46
C ILE A 142 20.69 5.68 10.05
N SER A 143 21.62 6.59 10.33
CA SER A 143 22.90 6.28 11.01
C SER A 143 22.91 6.69 12.47
N ASP A 144 22.17 7.74 12.85
CA ASP A 144 22.01 8.22 14.22
C ASP A 144 20.72 9.02 14.36
N VAL A 145 20.15 9.03 15.56
CA VAL A 145 19.06 9.91 15.96
C VAL A 145 19.49 10.64 17.23
N ALA A 146 19.71 11.94 17.14
CA ALA A 146 20.12 12.77 18.24
C ALA A 146 18.90 13.51 18.85
N VAL A 147 18.81 13.54 20.18
CA VAL A 147 17.93 14.44 20.92
C VAL A 147 18.62 15.80 21.00
N VAL A 148 18.06 16.82 20.37
CA VAL A 148 18.60 18.19 20.38
C VAL A 148 18.14 18.91 21.66
N ASP A 149 16.84 18.80 21.96
CA ASP A 149 16.20 19.25 23.19
C ASP A 149 14.94 18.43 23.48
N ASP A 150 14.03 18.89 24.36
CA ASP A 150 12.86 18.11 24.80
C ASP A 150 11.84 17.84 23.68
N ASP A 151 11.80 18.69 22.65
CA ASP A 151 10.83 18.63 21.54
C ASP A 151 11.49 18.70 20.14
N THR A 152 12.81 18.47 20.04
CA THR A 152 13.52 18.47 18.75
C THR A 152 14.44 17.25 18.63
N ILE A 153 14.33 16.52 17.50
CA ILE A 153 15.29 15.47 17.14
C ILE A 153 15.99 15.81 15.80
N ALA A 154 17.23 15.30 15.66
CA ALA A 154 17.97 15.34 14.41
C ALA A 154 18.29 13.91 13.97
N ILE A 155 17.78 13.51 12.80
CA ILE A 155 18.03 12.21 12.17
C ILE A 155 19.19 12.38 11.18
N THR A 156 20.32 11.73 11.48
CA THR A 156 21.49 11.70 10.58
C THR A 156 21.39 10.50 9.66
N LEU A 157 21.52 10.73 8.37
CA LEU A 157 21.46 9.71 7.33
C LEU A 157 22.89 9.34 6.87
N SER A 158 23.12 8.07 6.56
CA SER A 158 24.40 7.58 6.01
C SER A 158 24.68 8.10 4.60
N ALA A 159 23.62 8.45 3.86
CA ALA A 159 23.60 9.17 2.59
C ALA A 159 22.25 9.85 2.47
N ALA A 160 22.11 10.84 1.59
CA ALA A 160 20.81 11.49 1.32
C ALA A 160 19.77 10.43 0.95
N ASP A 161 18.56 10.57 1.53
CA ASP A 161 17.42 9.69 1.28
C ASP A 161 16.15 10.53 1.10
N PRO A 162 15.76 10.82 -0.14
CA PRO A 162 14.59 11.65 -0.43
C PRO A 162 13.28 11.08 0.09
N ALA A 163 13.22 9.76 0.34
CA ALA A 163 12.03 9.09 0.85
C ALA A 163 11.92 9.11 2.38
N MET A 164 12.85 9.72 3.14
CA MET A 164 12.83 9.65 4.59
C MET A 164 11.54 10.24 5.18
N THR A 165 11.09 11.40 4.74
CA THR A 165 9.83 12.01 5.20
C THR A 165 8.61 11.14 4.83
N TYR A 166 8.63 10.51 3.66
CA TYR A 166 7.63 9.50 3.29
C TYR A 166 7.65 8.32 4.27
N TYR A 167 8.82 7.77 4.62
CA TYR A 167 8.92 6.65 5.58
C TYR A 167 8.41 7.03 6.98
N LEU A 168 8.64 8.28 7.41
CA LEU A 168 8.13 8.78 8.69
C LEU A 168 6.61 9.01 8.70
N SER A 169 5.96 8.95 7.56
CA SER A 169 4.49 8.89 7.42
C SER A 169 3.95 7.46 7.30
N GLN A 170 4.83 6.45 7.33
CA GLN A 170 4.54 5.05 7.16
C GLN A 170 4.96 4.24 8.40
N ALA A 171 5.39 2.98 8.23
CA ALA A 171 5.72 2.08 9.33
C ALA A 171 6.83 2.63 10.26
N ALA A 172 7.87 3.25 9.70
CA ALA A 172 8.96 3.83 10.50
C ALA A 172 8.52 5.02 11.37
N GLY A 173 7.41 5.66 11.01
CA GLY A 173 6.87 6.81 11.75
C GLY A 173 5.96 6.47 12.91
N PHE A 174 5.51 5.23 13.10
CA PHE A 174 4.63 4.88 14.21
C PHE A 174 5.32 4.97 15.56
N MET A 175 4.67 5.67 16.50
CA MET A 175 5.23 5.94 17.83
C MET A 175 4.46 5.21 18.94
N GLY A 176 5.13 4.27 19.60
CA GLY A 176 4.65 3.59 20.80
C GLY A 176 5.24 4.18 22.06
N SER A 177 4.64 3.89 23.22
CA SER A 177 5.18 4.31 24.50
C SER A 177 6.60 3.76 24.72
N PRO A 178 7.58 4.59 25.13
CA PRO A 178 8.95 4.14 25.40
C PRO A 178 9.03 3.09 26.52
N GLU A 179 8.04 3.03 27.41
CA GLU A 179 7.93 2.01 28.45
C GLU A 179 7.45 0.64 27.91
N ALA A 180 6.78 0.63 26.74
CA ALA A 180 6.17 -0.55 26.17
C ALA A 180 6.94 -1.14 24.98
N ILE A 181 7.56 -0.30 24.13
CA ILE A 181 8.32 -0.77 22.96
C ILE A 181 9.43 -1.75 23.35
N GLY A 182 9.68 -2.75 22.50
CA GLY A 182 10.67 -3.80 22.77
C GLY A 182 10.28 -4.81 23.84
N THR A 183 9.10 -4.66 24.50
CA THR A 183 8.61 -5.65 25.46
C THR A 183 7.74 -6.71 24.78
N GLU A 184 7.63 -7.91 25.38
CA GLU A 184 6.71 -8.93 24.89
C GLU A 184 5.23 -8.50 24.99
N GLY A 185 4.89 -7.60 25.92
CA GLY A 185 3.52 -7.12 26.14
C GLY A 185 2.94 -6.35 24.96
N ILE A 186 3.75 -5.51 24.32
CA ILE A 186 3.29 -4.66 23.21
C ILE A 186 2.83 -5.48 22.00
N LYS A 187 3.33 -6.70 21.84
CA LYS A 187 2.93 -7.59 20.73
C LYS A 187 1.43 -7.91 20.74
N THR A 188 0.81 -7.87 21.90
CA THR A 188 -0.61 -8.22 22.09
C THR A 188 -1.48 -7.09 22.60
N VAL A 189 -0.89 -6.13 23.32
CA VAL A 189 -1.56 -4.97 23.88
C VAL A 189 -0.80 -3.72 23.47
N PRO A 190 -1.27 -3.01 22.45
CA PRO A 190 -0.63 -1.79 21.98
C PRO A 190 -0.72 -0.68 23.01
N VAL A 191 0.34 0.10 23.13
CA VAL A 191 0.41 1.31 23.97
C VAL A 191 0.93 2.44 23.07
N GLY A 192 0.03 3.23 22.55
CA GLY A 192 0.33 4.31 21.60
C GLY A 192 -0.40 5.59 21.96
N SER A 193 -0.30 6.60 21.10
CA SER A 193 -0.97 7.90 21.23
C SER A 193 -2.21 8.00 20.35
N GLY A 194 -2.56 6.94 19.62
CA GLY A 194 -3.55 6.98 18.54
C GLY A 194 -5.01 7.21 18.99
N PRO A 195 -5.91 7.35 17.99
CA PRO A 195 -7.30 7.75 18.21
C PRO A 195 -8.15 6.72 18.94
N TYR A 196 -7.73 5.47 19.02
CA TYR A 196 -8.48 4.39 19.65
C TYR A 196 -7.59 3.52 20.53
N VAL A 197 -8.23 2.78 21.44
CA VAL A 197 -7.59 1.81 22.35
C VAL A 197 -8.14 0.41 22.04
N LEU A 198 -7.28 -0.60 22.02
CA LEU A 198 -7.68 -2.00 21.79
C LEU A 198 -8.58 -2.50 22.92
N ASP A 199 -9.80 -2.92 22.61
CA ASP A 199 -10.63 -3.72 23.50
C ASP A 199 -10.20 -5.20 23.40
N ALA A 200 -9.28 -5.59 24.27
CA ALA A 200 -8.75 -6.96 24.28
C ALA A 200 -9.82 -8.04 24.59
N LYS A 201 -10.95 -7.67 25.25
CA LYS A 201 -12.02 -8.62 25.56
C LYS A 201 -12.93 -8.88 24.37
N ALA A 202 -13.09 -7.87 23.49
CA ALA A 202 -13.89 -7.96 22.27
C ALA A 202 -13.03 -8.36 21.05
N SER A 203 -11.73 -8.51 21.21
CA SER A 203 -10.79 -8.88 20.15
C SER A 203 -10.43 -10.35 20.21
N VAL A 204 -10.26 -10.96 19.02
CA VAL A 204 -9.83 -12.36 18.83
C VAL A 204 -8.74 -12.37 17.77
N ASN A 205 -7.50 -12.61 18.18
CA ASN A 205 -6.34 -12.65 17.27
C ASN A 205 -6.60 -13.58 16.09
N GLY A 206 -6.26 -13.13 14.88
CA GLY A 206 -6.49 -13.86 13.62
C GLY A 206 -7.95 -13.84 13.13
N SER A 207 -8.87 -13.18 13.84
CA SER A 207 -10.28 -13.11 13.45
C SER A 207 -10.82 -11.67 13.46
N GLN A 208 -10.64 -10.96 14.56
CA GLN A 208 -11.20 -9.61 14.72
C GLN A 208 -10.41 -8.80 15.75
N PHE A 209 -10.15 -7.54 15.44
CA PHE A 209 -9.67 -6.54 16.37
C PHE A 209 -10.76 -5.49 16.58
N THR A 210 -11.02 -5.14 17.82
CA THR A 210 -12.00 -4.14 18.22
C THR A 210 -11.31 -3.02 18.96
N PHE A 211 -11.53 -1.80 18.52
CA PHE A 211 -10.94 -0.60 19.09
C PHE A 211 -12.05 0.33 19.53
N VAL A 212 -11.92 0.91 20.72
CA VAL A 212 -12.84 1.90 21.29
C VAL A 212 -12.17 3.26 21.34
N LYS A 213 -12.96 4.30 21.25
CA LYS A 213 -12.51 5.69 21.27
C LYS A 213 -11.52 5.93 22.43
N ASN A 214 -10.42 6.62 22.15
CA ASN A 214 -9.51 7.14 23.15
C ASN A 214 -10.00 8.53 23.57
N ASP A 215 -10.55 8.65 24.79
CA ASP A 215 -11.16 9.89 25.26
C ASP A 215 -10.11 11.01 25.47
N ASP A 216 -8.84 10.65 25.64
CA ASP A 216 -7.72 11.58 25.86
C ASP A 216 -6.92 11.86 24.56
N TYR A 217 -7.48 11.49 23.38
CA TYR A 217 -6.80 11.69 22.11
C TYR A 217 -6.60 13.19 21.81
N TRP A 218 -5.39 13.57 21.49
CA TRP A 218 -4.99 14.95 21.27
C TRP A 218 -5.62 15.61 20.02
N ASN A 219 -6.02 14.83 18.99
CA ASN A 219 -6.60 15.31 17.74
C ASN A 219 -8.02 14.75 17.51
N ALA A 220 -9.01 15.40 18.11
CA ALA A 220 -10.40 14.96 18.04
C ALA A 220 -10.98 14.91 16.59
N ASP A 221 -10.43 15.68 15.66
CA ASP A 221 -10.92 15.76 14.27
C ASP A 221 -10.62 14.46 13.48
N LEU A 222 -9.60 13.71 13.86
CA LEU A 222 -9.27 12.41 13.27
C LEU A 222 -10.08 11.25 13.89
N GLN A 223 -10.82 11.49 14.96
CA GLN A 223 -11.58 10.52 15.72
C GLN A 223 -13.08 10.50 15.29
N LYS A 224 -13.36 9.94 14.12
CA LYS A 224 -14.68 10.06 13.48
C LYS A 224 -15.73 9.04 13.97
N TYR A 225 -15.32 7.98 14.71
CA TYR A 225 -16.18 6.90 15.19
C TYR A 225 -15.98 6.66 16.68
N ASP A 226 -17.02 6.10 17.37
CA ASP A 226 -16.88 5.64 18.76
C ASP A 226 -16.15 4.30 18.85
N LYS A 227 -16.22 3.51 17.76
CA LYS A 227 -15.66 2.18 17.69
C LYS A 227 -15.20 1.86 16.28
N VAL A 228 -14.05 1.19 16.18
CA VAL A 228 -13.56 0.60 14.94
C VAL A 228 -13.42 -0.91 15.13
N VAL A 229 -13.91 -1.68 14.18
CA VAL A 229 -13.78 -3.13 14.16
C VAL A 229 -13.10 -3.55 12.86
N VAL A 230 -11.96 -4.24 12.96
CA VAL A 230 -11.27 -4.82 11.80
C VAL A 230 -11.46 -6.33 11.82
N LYS A 231 -12.21 -6.86 10.86
CA LYS A 231 -12.41 -8.30 10.67
C LYS A 231 -11.38 -8.85 9.71
N VAL A 232 -10.67 -9.89 10.11
CA VAL A 232 -9.69 -10.58 9.27
C VAL A 232 -10.42 -11.56 8.36
N LEU A 233 -10.48 -11.23 7.08
CA LEU A 233 -11.17 -11.99 6.03
C LEU A 233 -10.21 -12.23 4.86
N THR A 234 -9.31 -13.19 5.01
CA THR A 234 -8.23 -13.45 4.03
C THR A 234 -8.76 -13.98 2.69
N ASP A 235 -9.88 -14.68 2.68
CA ASP A 235 -10.54 -15.18 1.48
C ASP A 235 -11.43 -14.10 0.85
N VAL A 236 -11.28 -13.85 -0.45
CA VAL A 236 -12.03 -12.80 -1.16
C VAL A 236 -13.53 -13.10 -1.25
N THR A 237 -13.91 -14.38 -1.33
CA THR A 237 -15.32 -14.79 -1.33
C THR A 237 -15.96 -14.49 0.04
N ALA A 238 -15.21 -14.69 1.12
CA ALA A 238 -15.67 -14.30 2.45
C ALA A 238 -15.84 -12.77 2.56
N ARG A 239 -14.90 -11.98 1.99
CA ARG A 239 -15.00 -10.50 1.99
C ARG A 239 -16.21 -10.00 1.22
N VAL A 240 -16.42 -10.47 -0.03
CA VAL A 240 -17.59 -10.01 -0.81
C VAL A 240 -18.89 -10.43 -0.15
N ASN A 241 -18.99 -11.61 0.44
CA ASN A 241 -20.18 -12.03 1.20
C ASN A 241 -20.41 -11.17 2.46
N ALA A 242 -19.32 -10.82 3.17
CA ALA A 242 -19.40 -10.00 4.38
C ALA A 242 -19.91 -8.57 4.08
N ILE A 243 -19.41 -7.93 3.02
CA ILE A 243 -19.86 -6.58 2.67
C ILE A 243 -21.30 -6.59 2.10
N VAL A 244 -21.64 -7.54 1.23
CA VAL A 244 -22.99 -7.67 0.67
C VAL A 244 -24.05 -7.94 1.75
N SER A 245 -23.69 -8.69 2.79
CA SER A 245 -24.57 -8.95 3.94
C SER A 245 -24.55 -7.85 5.02
N GLY A 246 -23.74 -6.79 4.83
CA GLY A 246 -23.64 -5.70 5.81
C GLY A 246 -22.88 -6.06 7.09
N GLN A 247 -22.06 -7.12 7.07
CA GLN A 247 -21.21 -7.52 8.20
C GLN A 247 -19.94 -6.67 8.29
N VAL A 248 -19.52 -6.06 7.18
CA VAL A 248 -18.49 -5.02 7.12
C VAL A 248 -19.02 -3.85 6.31
N ASP A 249 -18.52 -2.65 6.59
CA ASP A 249 -18.95 -1.42 5.95
C ASP A 249 -18.08 -1.07 4.75
N ALA A 250 -16.81 -1.51 4.76
CA ALA A 250 -15.88 -1.34 3.65
C ALA A 250 -14.85 -2.46 3.60
N THR A 251 -14.35 -2.81 2.41
CA THR A 251 -13.31 -3.82 2.19
C THR A 251 -12.73 -3.76 0.79
N LEU A 252 -11.52 -4.31 0.62
CA LEU A 252 -10.90 -4.55 -0.68
C LEU A 252 -11.45 -5.82 -1.31
N LEU A 253 -11.83 -5.75 -2.59
CA LEU A 253 -12.23 -6.87 -3.42
C LEU A 253 -11.27 -7.03 -4.62
N ASP A 254 -11.59 -7.94 -5.53
CA ASP A 254 -10.86 -8.16 -6.78
C ASP A 254 -11.80 -8.14 -8.00
N ALA A 255 -11.22 -8.15 -9.19
CA ALA A 255 -11.98 -8.13 -10.45
C ALA A 255 -12.90 -9.35 -10.64
N GLN A 256 -12.68 -10.47 -9.93
CA GLN A 256 -13.51 -11.65 -10.05
C GLN A 256 -14.80 -11.54 -9.20
N THR A 257 -14.75 -10.76 -8.11
CA THR A 257 -15.85 -10.59 -7.15
C THR A 257 -16.62 -9.28 -7.33
N MET A 258 -16.08 -8.30 -8.09
CA MET A 258 -16.67 -6.97 -8.27
C MET A 258 -18.14 -7.02 -8.75
N ALA A 259 -18.48 -7.90 -9.69
CA ALA A 259 -19.84 -7.98 -10.22
C ALA A 259 -20.90 -8.34 -9.15
N GLN A 260 -20.52 -9.05 -8.09
CA GLN A 260 -21.41 -9.34 -6.98
C GLN A 260 -21.62 -8.09 -6.10
N ALA A 261 -20.57 -7.31 -5.87
CA ALA A 261 -20.62 -6.07 -5.11
C ALA A 261 -21.41 -4.97 -5.85
N ASP A 262 -21.15 -4.82 -7.16
CA ASP A 262 -21.89 -3.87 -8.03
C ASP A 262 -23.38 -4.16 -8.04
N LYS A 263 -23.76 -5.45 -8.16
CA LYS A 263 -25.17 -5.88 -8.11
C LYS A 263 -25.83 -5.59 -6.77
N ALA A 264 -25.07 -5.55 -5.69
CA ALA A 264 -25.57 -5.21 -4.36
C ALA A 264 -25.70 -3.69 -4.15
N GLY A 265 -25.30 -2.86 -5.13
CA GLY A 265 -25.38 -1.40 -5.05
C GLY A 265 -24.31 -0.78 -4.15
N LEU A 266 -23.20 -1.47 -3.95
CA LEU A 266 -22.06 -0.95 -3.17
C LEU A 266 -21.30 0.09 -3.99
N GLU A 267 -20.74 1.09 -3.33
CA GLU A 267 -19.88 2.08 -3.96
C GLU A 267 -18.48 1.53 -4.18
N LYS A 268 -17.94 1.75 -5.38
CA LYS A 268 -16.60 1.36 -5.77
C LYS A 268 -15.68 2.58 -5.83
N THR A 269 -14.63 2.58 -5.03
CA THR A 269 -13.47 3.47 -5.17
C THR A 269 -12.34 2.69 -5.80
N SER A 270 -11.81 3.18 -6.94
CA SER A 270 -10.84 2.46 -7.75
C SER A 270 -9.66 3.37 -8.09
N TYR A 271 -8.45 2.93 -7.80
CA TYR A 271 -7.22 3.67 -8.04
C TYR A 271 -6.02 2.74 -8.21
N PRO A 272 -5.04 3.08 -9.07
CA PRO A 272 -3.87 2.24 -9.31
C PRO A 272 -2.87 2.34 -8.14
N VAL A 273 -2.33 1.19 -7.72
CA VAL A 273 -1.28 1.10 -6.69
C VAL A 273 -0.05 0.38 -7.20
N ASP A 274 -0.23 -0.70 -7.95
CA ASP A 274 0.84 -1.52 -8.49
C ASP A 274 0.84 -1.49 -10.01
N TRP A 275 1.98 -1.75 -10.63
CA TRP A 275 2.05 -2.20 -12.01
C TRP A 275 2.35 -3.71 -12.04
N GLN A 276 1.87 -4.40 -13.08
CA GLN A 276 2.18 -5.79 -13.34
C GLN A 276 2.92 -5.95 -14.66
N GLY A 277 3.89 -6.87 -14.68
CA GLY A 277 4.68 -7.12 -15.87
C GLY A 277 5.81 -8.10 -15.62
N LEU A 278 6.75 -8.18 -16.57
CA LEU A 278 7.99 -8.91 -16.41
C LEU A 278 9.13 -7.96 -15.99
N LEU A 279 9.90 -8.39 -15.01
CA LEU A 279 11.21 -7.83 -14.71
C LEU A 279 12.25 -8.61 -15.52
N LEU A 280 13.02 -7.90 -16.35
CA LEU A 280 14.06 -8.49 -17.20
C LEU A 280 15.41 -8.33 -16.48
N PHE A 281 15.74 -9.30 -15.61
CA PHE A 281 16.84 -9.16 -14.66
C PHE A 281 18.21 -9.32 -15.29
N ASP A 282 18.35 -10.30 -16.20
CA ASP A 282 19.64 -10.74 -16.73
C ASP A 282 20.09 -9.91 -17.94
N ARG A 283 20.18 -8.58 -17.75
CA ARG A 283 20.56 -7.63 -18.80
C ARG A 283 22.03 -7.74 -19.24
N GLY A 284 22.84 -8.51 -18.53
CA GLY A 284 24.21 -8.84 -18.90
C GLY A 284 24.38 -10.23 -19.51
N GLY A 285 23.27 -10.98 -19.73
CA GLY A 285 23.32 -12.28 -20.42
C GLY A 285 24.02 -13.40 -19.65
N ALA A 286 24.04 -13.36 -18.32
CA ALA A 286 24.77 -14.34 -17.50
C ALA A 286 24.18 -15.74 -17.58
N ILE A 287 22.84 -15.86 -17.66
CA ILE A 287 22.10 -17.14 -17.75
C ILE A 287 21.18 -17.18 -18.96
N ALA A 288 20.81 -16.04 -19.54
CA ALA A 288 20.08 -15.89 -20.80
C ALA A 288 20.81 -14.88 -21.70
N PRO A 289 21.83 -15.34 -22.47
CA PRO A 289 22.67 -14.46 -23.30
C PRO A 289 21.90 -13.55 -24.25
N GLU A 290 20.72 -13.96 -24.66
CA GLU A 290 19.82 -13.22 -25.56
C GLU A 290 19.39 -11.88 -24.94
N LEU A 291 19.25 -11.81 -23.61
CA LEU A 291 18.82 -10.61 -22.93
C LEU A 291 19.91 -9.53 -22.79
N GLU A 292 21.16 -9.81 -23.15
CA GLU A 292 22.22 -8.80 -23.21
C GLU A 292 21.90 -7.73 -24.26
N ASP A 293 21.35 -8.14 -25.39
CA ASP A 293 20.95 -7.22 -26.47
C ASP A 293 19.65 -6.48 -26.11
N VAL A 294 19.73 -5.14 -26.05
CA VAL A 294 18.57 -4.28 -25.77
C VAL A 294 17.42 -4.51 -26.77
N ARG A 295 17.73 -4.83 -28.02
CA ARG A 295 16.71 -5.08 -29.07
C ARG A 295 15.86 -6.31 -28.73
N VAL A 296 16.43 -7.32 -28.09
CA VAL A 296 15.69 -8.49 -27.59
C VAL A 296 14.73 -8.08 -26.46
N ARG A 297 15.19 -7.26 -25.52
CA ARG A 297 14.35 -6.77 -24.43
C ARG A 297 13.22 -5.84 -24.93
N GLN A 298 13.52 -5.01 -25.94
CA GLN A 298 12.51 -4.19 -26.62
C GLN A 298 11.52 -5.07 -27.42
N ALA A 299 11.98 -6.12 -28.09
CA ALA A 299 11.11 -7.07 -28.79
C ALA A 299 10.12 -7.75 -27.84
N ILE A 300 10.58 -8.14 -26.64
CA ILE A 300 9.70 -8.66 -25.58
C ILE A 300 8.61 -7.64 -25.21
N ASN A 301 8.94 -6.35 -25.13
CA ASN A 301 7.99 -5.29 -24.85
C ASN A 301 6.95 -5.11 -25.98
N TYR A 302 7.38 -5.10 -27.26
CA TYR A 302 6.48 -4.98 -28.41
C TYR A 302 5.60 -6.21 -28.63
N ALA A 303 5.97 -7.38 -28.07
CA ALA A 303 5.20 -8.60 -28.19
C ALA A 303 3.90 -8.62 -27.37
N PHE A 304 3.74 -7.72 -26.39
CA PHE A 304 2.60 -7.76 -25.46
C PHE A 304 1.41 -6.90 -25.93
N ASP A 305 0.27 -7.53 -26.21
CA ASP A 305 -1.03 -6.88 -26.32
C ASP A 305 -1.57 -6.56 -24.92
N ARG A 306 -1.13 -5.42 -24.40
CA ARG A 306 -1.40 -4.97 -23.04
C ARG A 306 -2.89 -4.78 -22.79
N GLN A 307 -3.64 -4.27 -23.78
CA GLN A 307 -5.08 -4.05 -23.62
C GLN A 307 -5.83 -5.39 -23.53
N THR A 308 -5.50 -6.35 -24.39
CA THR A 308 -6.10 -7.70 -24.31
C THR A 308 -5.77 -8.37 -22.97
N MET A 309 -4.54 -8.21 -22.45
CA MET A 309 -4.17 -8.73 -21.13
C MET A 309 -4.99 -8.09 -20.03
N LEU A 310 -5.11 -6.76 -20.01
CA LEU A 310 -5.91 -6.02 -19.03
C LEU A 310 -7.38 -6.47 -19.05
N ASP A 311 -7.98 -6.55 -20.23
CA ASP A 311 -9.40 -6.90 -20.38
C ASP A 311 -9.69 -8.34 -19.93
N GLN A 312 -8.81 -9.29 -20.27
CA GLN A 312 -9.03 -10.70 -19.95
C GLN A 312 -8.67 -11.06 -18.51
N LEU A 313 -7.57 -10.52 -17.98
CA LEU A 313 -7.07 -10.86 -16.67
C LEU A 313 -7.69 -10.00 -15.56
N MET A 314 -7.83 -8.68 -15.80
CA MET A 314 -8.31 -7.70 -14.82
C MET A 314 -9.71 -7.17 -15.11
N LYS A 315 -10.42 -7.70 -16.14
CA LYS A 315 -11.76 -7.25 -16.54
C LYS A 315 -11.83 -5.76 -16.89
N GLY A 316 -10.72 -5.20 -17.39
CA GLY A 316 -10.58 -3.78 -17.71
C GLY A 316 -10.30 -2.89 -16.49
N GLU A 317 -10.13 -3.45 -15.28
CA GLU A 317 -9.84 -2.67 -14.07
C GLU A 317 -8.35 -2.36 -13.96
N GLY A 318 -7.97 -1.24 -14.54
CA GLY A 318 -6.58 -0.77 -14.59
C GLY A 318 -6.33 0.13 -15.79
N GLU A 319 -5.06 0.37 -16.06
CA GLU A 319 -4.60 1.20 -17.19
C GLU A 319 -3.35 0.57 -17.80
N VAL A 320 -3.31 0.46 -19.12
CA VAL A 320 -2.09 -0.01 -19.80
C VAL A 320 -0.92 0.94 -19.58
N THR A 321 0.29 0.38 -19.51
CA THR A 321 1.52 1.17 -19.33
C THR A 321 2.74 0.42 -19.85
N ALA A 322 3.77 1.14 -20.29
CA ALA A 322 5.08 0.61 -20.58
C ALA A 322 6.18 1.16 -19.62
N GLN A 323 5.80 1.99 -18.64
CA GLN A 323 6.71 2.55 -17.63
C GLN A 323 6.37 2.07 -16.21
N VAL A 324 7.34 2.14 -15.31
CA VAL A 324 7.23 1.63 -13.93
C VAL A 324 6.75 2.68 -12.92
N PHE A 325 6.81 3.97 -13.25
CA PHE A 325 6.37 5.04 -12.36
C PHE A 325 4.89 5.36 -12.57
N GLY A 326 4.19 5.64 -11.48
CA GLY A 326 2.74 5.89 -11.48
C GLY A 326 2.38 7.33 -11.77
N LYS A 327 1.15 7.55 -12.28
CA LYS A 327 0.61 8.89 -12.62
C LYS A 327 0.53 9.87 -11.45
N THR A 328 0.61 9.38 -10.23
CA THR A 328 0.58 10.18 -9.01
C THR A 328 1.96 10.56 -8.50
N THR A 329 3.00 10.39 -9.32
CA THR A 329 4.39 10.72 -9.00
C THR A 329 4.97 11.70 -10.00
N ASP A 330 5.92 12.54 -9.57
CA ASP A 330 6.59 13.50 -10.44
C ASP A 330 7.53 12.82 -11.45
N ALA A 331 7.88 11.55 -11.22
CA ALA A 331 8.66 10.73 -12.15
C ALA A 331 7.85 10.24 -13.36
N TYR A 332 6.52 10.40 -13.37
CA TYR A 332 5.67 9.97 -14.45
C TYR A 332 5.85 10.80 -15.71
N ILE A 333 5.93 10.13 -16.87
CA ILE A 333 6.05 10.74 -18.19
C ILE A 333 4.91 10.20 -19.07
N PRO A 334 3.91 11.03 -19.45
CA PRO A 334 2.72 10.55 -20.18
C PRO A 334 3.02 9.76 -21.45
N GLU A 335 4.03 10.20 -22.20
CA GLU A 335 4.40 9.58 -23.50
C GLU A 335 4.97 8.17 -23.36
N LEU A 336 5.51 7.83 -22.18
CA LEU A 336 6.09 6.51 -21.93
C LEU A 336 5.04 5.42 -21.70
N ASP A 337 3.78 5.75 -21.45
CA ASP A 337 2.73 4.73 -21.36
C ASP A 337 2.56 3.97 -22.68
N ASP A 338 2.79 4.64 -23.82
CA ASP A 338 2.68 4.09 -25.17
C ASP A 338 4.03 3.78 -25.84
N ALA A 339 5.15 3.83 -25.09
CA ALA A 339 6.51 3.63 -25.63
C ALA A 339 6.66 2.31 -26.41
N TYR A 340 5.92 1.28 -26.01
CA TYR A 340 5.92 -0.04 -26.61
C TYR A 340 4.49 -0.45 -26.99
N ALA A 341 3.88 0.27 -27.94
CA ALA A 341 2.60 -0.14 -28.52
C ALA A 341 2.73 -1.56 -29.13
N TYR A 342 1.70 -2.39 -28.97
CA TYR A 342 1.71 -3.76 -29.47
C TYR A 342 2.03 -3.82 -30.97
N ASP A 343 3.17 -4.39 -31.31
CA ASP A 343 3.65 -4.56 -32.70
C ASP A 343 4.50 -5.85 -32.81
N PRO A 344 3.86 -7.01 -33.04
CA PRO A 344 4.58 -8.28 -33.16
C PRO A 344 5.46 -8.36 -34.41
N ASP A 345 5.22 -7.54 -35.45
CA ASP A 345 6.09 -7.47 -36.64
C ASP A 345 7.37 -6.75 -36.28
N LYS A 346 7.30 -5.63 -35.56
CA LYS A 346 8.46 -4.92 -35.02
C LYS A 346 9.27 -5.79 -34.07
N ALA A 347 8.59 -6.57 -33.20
CA ALA A 347 9.25 -7.51 -32.31
C ALA A 347 10.09 -8.54 -33.08
N ARG A 348 9.53 -9.16 -34.14
CA ARG A 348 10.25 -10.10 -35.01
C ARG A 348 11.42 -9.44 -35.77
N GLU A 349 11.24 -8.21 -36.24
CA GLU A 349 12.31 -7.43 -36.87
C GLU A 349 13.48 -7.24 -35.92
N LEU A 350 13.24 -6.76 -34.70
CA LEU A 350 14.28 -6.56 -33.68
C LEU A 350 15.00 -7.86 -33.29
N LEU A 351 14.26 -8.96 -33.15
CA LEU A 351 14.85 -10.28 -32.91
C LEU A 351 15.76 -10.73 -34.06
N ALA A 352 15.34 -10.52 -35.29
CA ALA A 352 16.16 -10.86 -36.46
C ALA A 352 17.42 -10.00 -36.55
N GLU A 353 17.33 -8.69 -36.27
CA GLU A 353 18.47 -7.76 -36.22
C GLU A 353 19.46 -8.11 -35.10
N ALA A 354 18.95 -8.64 -33.97
CA ALA A 354 19.75 -9.13 -32.86
C ALA A 354 20.37 -10.52 -33.10
N GLY A 355 20.03 -11.18 -34.23
CA GLY A 355 20.57 -12.49 -34.60
C GLY A 355 19.70 -13.68 -34.16
N TYR A 356 18.47 -13.44 -33.68
CA TYR A 356 17.57 -14.45 -33.17
C TYR A 356 16.34 -14.65 -34.08
N ALA A 357 16.52 -14.59 -35.40
CA ALA A 357 15.42 -14.81 -36.37
C ALA A 357 14.75 -16.19 -36.24
N ASP A 358 15.51 -17.21 -35.77
CA ASP A 358 15.02 -18.57 -35.54
C ASP A 358 14.38 -18.74 -34.14
N GLY A 359 14.33 -17.66 -33.36
CA GLY A 359 13.83 -17.66 -31.99
C GLY A 359 14.81 -18.22 -30.95
N PHE A 360 14.39 -18.23 -29.70
CA PHE A 360 15.12 -18.79 -28.56
C PHE A 360 14.18 -19.24 -27.46
N THR A 361 14.73 -19.87 -26.40
CA THR A 361 13.97 -20.33 -25.25
C THR A 361 14.27 -19.49 -24.02
N LEU A 362 13.22 -19.00 -23.32
CA LEU A 362 13.31 -18.23 -22.11
C LEU A 362 12.65 -18.98 -20.95
N THR A 363 13.38 -19.21 -19.87
CA THR A 363 12.85 -19.83 -18.66
C THR A 363 12.21 -18.78 -17.76
N VAL A 364 10.94 -19.00 -17.39
CA VAL A 364 10.16 -18.11 -16.52
C VAL A 364 9.61 -18.89 -15.34
N PRO A 365 9.77 -18.40 -14.08
CA PRO A 365 9.21 -19.07 -12.92
C PRO A 365 7.67 -18.97 -12.92
N LEU A 366 7.02 -20.08 -12.51
CA LEU A 366 5.57 -20.18 -12.34
C LEU A 366 5.24 -20.43 -10.88
N ILE A 367 4.43 -19.59 -10.26
CA ILE A 367 3.86 -19.79 -8.93
C ILE A 367 2.36 -20.13 -9.01
N PRO A 368 1.82 -20.86 -8.03
CA PRO A 368 0.39 -21.13 -7.97
C PRO A 368 -0.46 -19.85 -8.02
N GLY A 369 -1.51 -19.86 -8.84
CA GLY A 369 -2.42 -18.72 -9.02
C GLY A 369 -2.05 -17.77 -10.18
N THR A 370 -0.89 -17.96 -10.83
CA THR A 370 -0.48 -17.14 -11.98
C THR A 370 -0.60 -17.88 -13.33
N GLU A 371 -1.23 -19.04 -13.36
CA GLU A 371 -1.31 -19.90 -14.54
C GLU A 371 -1.93 -19.18 -15.75
N SER A 372 -2.99 -18.41 -15.53
CA SER A 372 -3.68 -17.67 -16.61
C SER A 372 -2.79 -16.55 -17.17
N ILE A 373 -2.07 -15.84 -16.31
CA ILE A 373 -1.11 -14.80 -16.69
C ILE A 373 0.00 -15.42 -17.54
N MET A 374 0.61 -16.49 -17.03
CA MET A 374 1.72 -17.17 -17.70
C MET A 374 1.31 -17.85 -19.02
N ALA A 375 0.06 -18.30 -19.13
CA ALA A 375 -0.46 -18.82 -20.41
C ALA A 375 -0.50 -17.72 -21.49
N MET A 376 -0.92 -16.50 -21.15
CA MET A 376 -0.91 -15.36 -22.07
C MET A 376 0.51 -14.91 -22.41
N VAL A 377 1.40 -14.82 -21.43
CA VAL A 377 2.83 -14.52 -21.65
C VAL A 377 3.44 -15.51 -22.64
N LYS A 378 3.24 -16.81 -22.38
CA LYS A 378 3.74 -17.87 -23.25
C LYS A 378 3.20 -17.76 -24.68
N GLN A 379 1.91 -17.48 -24.85
CA GLN A 379 1.29 -17.35 -26.17
C GLN A 379 1.87 -16.15 -26.93
N GLN A 380 1.85 -14.96 -26.31
CA GLN A 380 2.26 -13.74 -27.02
C GLN A 380 3.77 -13.72 -27.35
N LEU A 381 4.62 -14.27 -26.48
CA LEU A 381 6.04 -14.43 -26.79
C LEU A 381 6.28 -15.49 -27.86
N ALA A 382 5.50 -16.58 -27.91
CA ALA A 382 5.59 -17.58 -28.96
C ALA A 382 5.20 -17.01 -30.35
N ASP A 383 4.28 -16.07 -30.41
CA ASP A 383 3.85 -15.42 -31.66
C ASP A 383 4.98 -14.60 -32.32
N VAL A 384 6.01 -14.25 -31.56
CA VAL A 384 7.21 -13.56 -32.08
C VAL A 384 8.47 -14.44 -32.13
N GLY A 385 8.35 -15.75 -31.82
CA GLY A 385 9.46 -16.72 -31.90
C GLY A 385 10.16 -17.00 -30.57
N ILE A 386 9.71 -16.44 -29.44
CA ILE A 386 10.30 -16.71 -28.12
C ILE A 386 9.51 -17.85 -27.44
N THR A 387 10.17 -18.99 -27.24
CA THR A 387 9.57 -20.13 -26.54
C THR A 387 9.73 -19.96 -25.03
N VAL A 388 8.61 -19.95 -24.29
CA VAL A 388 8.64 -19.86 -22.82
C VAL A 388 8.58 -21.24 -22.20
N GLU A 389 9.59 -21.59 -21.40
CA GLU A 389 9.61 -22.74 -20.50
C GLU A 389 9.25 -22.31 -19.08
N LEU A 390 8.13 -22.84 -18.55
CA LEU A 390 7.67 -22.51 -17.21
C LEU A 390 8.31 -23.45 -16.18
N SER A 391 8.99 -22.87 -15.20
CA SER A 391 9.59 -23.58 -14.08
C SER A 391 8.75 -23.39 -12.82
N SER A 392 8.08 -24.44 -12.33
CA SER A 392 7.26 -24.36 -11.13
C SER A 392 8.09 -24.09 -9.87
N VAL A 393 7.71 -23.05 -9.13
CA VAL A 393 8.39 -22.61 -7.90
C VAL A 393 7.36 -22.54 -6.77
N PRO A 394 7.70 -23.02 -5.55
CA PRO A 394 6.83 -22.82 -4.40
C PRO A 394 6.68 -21.32 -4.08
N GLN A 395 5.45 -20.90 -3.73
CA GLN A 395 5.16 -19.50 -3.37
C GLN A 395 6.14 -18.97 -2.30
N ALA A 396 6.47 -19.78 -1.29
CA ALA A 396 7.32 -19.37 -0.17
C ALA A 396 8.79 -19.11 -0.55
N SER A 397 9.29 -19.69 -1.66
CA SER A 397 10.68 -19.49 -2.12
C SER A 397 10.80 -18.53 -3.31
N TYR A 398 9.69 -18.10 -3.89
CA TYR A 398 9.69 -17.33 -5.15
C TYR A 398 10.57 -16.08 -5.09
N VAL A 399 10.33 -15.21 -4.12
CA VAL A 399 11.09 -13.96 -3.98
C VAL A 399 12.57 -14.25 -3.68
N THR A 400 12.84 -15.21 -2.79
CA THR A 400 14.23 -15.60 -2.45
C THR A 400 14.98 -16.15 -3.66
N ASP A 401 14.33 -16.98 -4.48
CA ASP A 401 14.93 -17.57 -5.67
C ASP A 401 15.25 -16.49 -6.74
N ILE A 402 14.38 -15.49 -6.87
CA ILE A 402 14.58 -14.35 -7.77
C ILE A 402 15.73 -13.46 -7.31
N ILE A 403 15.72 -13.04 -6.05
CA ILE A 403 16.81 -12.21 -5.48
C ILE A 403 18.15 -12.93 -5.55
N ALA A 404 18.15 -14.26 -5.48
CA ALA A 404 19.35 -15.07 -5.68
C ALA A 404 19.81 -15.19 -7.14
N GLY A 405 19.12 -14.54 -8.11
CA GLY A 405 19.48 -14.55 -9.53
C GLY A 405 19.30 -15.90 -10.22
N LYS A 406 18.35 -16.74 -9.75
CA LYS A 406 18.09 -18.06 -10.35
C LYS A 406 17.33 -18.01 -11.68
N PHE A 407 16.67 -16.90 -11.97
CA PHE A 407 15.86 -16.71 -13.17
C PHE A 407 16.26 -15.44 -13.92
N PRO A 408 16.31 -15.48 -15.27
CA PRO A 408 16.67 -14.31 -16.07
C PRO A 408 15.55 -13.26 -16.11
N VAL A 409 14.31 -13.71 -15.96
CA VAL A 409 13.10 -12.89 -15.92
C VAL A 409 12.10 -13.45 -14.93
N ALA A 410 11.22 -12.61 -14.38
CA ALA A 410 10.08 -13.05 -13.59
C ALA A 410 8.91 -12.07 -13.67
N TRP A 411 7.71 -12.57 -13.42
CA TRP A 411 6.51 -11.76 -13.26
C TRP A 411 6.44 -11.17 -11.85
N PHE A 412 6.02 -9.91 -11.78
CA PHE A 412 5.70 -9.28 -10.50
C PHE A 412 4.52 -8.31 -10.60
N SER A 413 3.86 -8.10 -9.47
CA SER A 413 3.06 -6.92 -9.14
C SER A 413 3.89 -6.07 -8.20
N ILE A 414 4.29 -4.87 -8.63
CA ILE A 414 5.21 -4.01 -7.89
C ILE A 414 4.58 -2.64 -7.68
N PHE A 415 4.73 -2.16 -6.45
CA PHE A 415 4.30 -0.85 -6.03
C PHE A 415 4.93 0.27 -6.88
N GLN A 416 4.11 1.24 -7.30
CA GLN A 416 4.49 2.36 -8.16
C GLN A 416 4.32 3.70 -7.43
N GLY A 417 4.73 3.76 -6.16
CA GLY A 417 4.57 4.95 -5.33
C GLY A 417 5.74 5.92 -5.43
N GLU A 418 6.26 6.33 -4.31
CA GLU A 418 7.34 7.31 -4.19
C GLU A 418 8.56 6.89 -5.06
N PRO A 419 9.09 7.81 -5.91
CA PRO A 419 10.09 7.47 -6.92
C PRO A 419 11.39 6.88 -6.37
N TRP A 420 11.92 7.43 -5.28
CA TRP A 420 13.16 6.92 -4.69
C TRP A 420 12.98 5.51 -4.11
N VAL A 421 11.80 5.21 -3.55
CA VAL A 421 11.46 3.85 -3.09
C VAL A 421 11.52 2.86 -4.25
N ALA A 422 10.94 3.21 -5.40
CA ALA A 422 10.96 2.37 -6.60
C ALA A 422 12.39 2.18 -7.15
N ILE A 423 13.19 3.26 -7.20
CA ILE A 423 14.59 3.21 -7.64
C ILE A 423 15.42 2.31 -6.73
N ARG A 424 15.31 2.46 -5.41
CA ARG A 424 16.00 1.61 -4.43
C ARG A 424 15.58 0.14 -4.49
N GLN A 425 14.32 -0.12 -4.86
CA GLN A 425 13.81 -1.48 -4.93
C GLN A 425 14.24 -2.23 -6.20
N MET A 426 14.36 -1.52 -7.35
CA MET A 426 14.47 -2.17 -8.66
C MET A 426 15.68 -1.75 -9.50
N VAL A 427 16.26 -0.57 -9.27
CA VAL A 427 17.18 0.05 -10.23
C VAL A 427 18.62 0.07 -9.73
N ILE A 428 18.88 0.53 -8.50
CA ILE A 428 20.26 0.59 -7.98
C ILE A 428 20.92 -0.80 -7.97
N PRO A 429 22.26 -0.89 -8.03
CA PRO A 429 22.97 -2.19 -8.06
C PRO A 429 22.68 -3.09 -6.86
N GLU A 430 22.37 -2.51 -5.71
CA GLU A 430 22.04 -3.19 -4.45
C GLU A 430 20.57 -3.56 -4.34
N ALA A 431 19.74 -3.12 -5.30
CA ALA A 431 18.30 -3.35 -5.29
C ALA A 431 17.97 -4.86 -5.28
N ALA A 432 16.98 -5.23 -4.48
CA ALA A 432 16.53 -6.61 -4.40
C ALA A 432 16.08 -7.17 -5.77
N TYR A 433 15.47 -6.33 -6.61
CA TYR A 433 15.04 -6.69 -7.96
C TYR A 433 16.04 -6.27 -9.07
N ASN A 434 17.32 -6.11 -8.71
CA ASN A 434 18.46 -6.06 -9.63
C ASN A 434 19.50 -7.15 -9.26
N PRO A 435 19.11 -8.45 -9.24
CA PRO A 435 19.93 -9.53 -8.68
C PRO A 435 21.25 -9.75 -9.42
N PHE A 436 21.35 -9.33 -10.69
CA PHE A 436 22.57 -9.41 -11.49
C PHE A 436 23.44 -8.15 -11.37
N LYS A 437 23.02 -7.19 -10.52
CA LYS A 437 23.76 -5.94 -10.24
C LYS A 437 24.12 -5.16 -11.50
N THR A 438 23.18 -5.11 -12.43
CA THR A 438 23.36 -4.34 -13.66
C THR A 438 23.58 -2.87 -13.31
N THR A 439 24.59 -2.27 -13.91
CA THR A 439 24.95 -0.86 -13.77
C THR A 439 25.19 -0.25 -15.14
N ASP A 440 24.89 1.04 -15.25
CA ASP A 440 25.25 1.86 -16.40
C ASP A 440 25.74 3.22 -15.88
N PRO A 441 26.84 3.81 -16.42
CA PRO A 441 27.37 5.08 -15.91
C PRO A 441 26.44 6.28 -16.11
N GLU A 442 25.63 6.31 -17.17
CA GLU A 442 24.65 7.37 -17.42
C GLU A 442 23.49 7.26 -16.43
N LEU A 443 22.94 6.04 -16.26
CA LEU A 443 21.89 5.76 -15.29
C LEU A 443 22.36 6.07 -13.86
N GLN A 444 23.61 5.74 -13.50
CA GLN A 444 24.15 6.07 -12.18
C GLN A 444 24.17 7.58 -11.95
N GLY A 445 24.49 8.37 -12.96
CA GLY A 445 24.42 9.84 -12.87
C GLY A 445 23.01 10.35 -12.60
N TYR A 446 21.99 9.75 -13.21
CA TYR A 446 20.58 10.07 -12.92
C TYR A 446 20.16 9.64 -11.51
N ILE A 447 20.56 8.45 -11.06
CA ILE A 447 20.31 7.96 -9.70
C ILE A 447 20.92 8.91 -8.66
N ASP A 448 22.19 9.31 -8.84
CA ASP A 448 22.88 10.23 -7.94
C ASP A 448 22.20 11.60 -7.88
N ALA A 449 21.68 12.09 -9.02
CA ALA A 449 20.92 13.33 -9.07
C ALA A 449 19.59 13.22 -8.30
N VAL A 450 18.86 12.13 -8.43
CA VAL A 450 17.64 11.87 -7.64
C VAL A 450 17.97 11.82 -6.15
N GLN A 451 18.99 11.08 -5.78
CA GLN A 451 19.37 10.87 -4.39
C GLN A 451 19.70 12.18 -3.65
N THR A 452 20.37 13.10 -4.35
CA THR A 452 20.83 14.37 -3.77
C THR A 452 19.94 15.56 -4.10
N GLY A 453 18.89 15.36 -4.90
CA GLY A 453 18.07 16.43 -5.48
C GLY A 453 17.11 17.13 -4.50
N GLY A 454 16.96 16.63 -3.27
CA GLY A 454 16.06 17.20 -2.27
C GLY A 454 14.62 17.26 -2.80
N GLU A 455 14.00 18.45 -2.77
CA GLU A 455 12.62 18.66 -3.27
C GLU A 455 12.45 18.37 -4.77
N GLN A 456 13.52 18.37 -5.55
CA GLN A 456 13.47 18.09 -7.00
C GLN A 456 13.65 16.61 -7.33
N SER A 457 13.89 15.74 -6.33
CA SER A 457 14.15 14.32 -6.53
C SER A 457 13.08 13.61 -7.37
N GLY A 458 11.79 13.96 -7.19
CA GLY A 458 10.69 13.41 -7.96
C GLY A 458 10.79 13.73 -9.45
N GLU A 459 11.06 14.99 -9.81
CA GLU A 459 11.23 15.43 -11.21
C GLU A 459 12.50 14.82 -11.83
N LEU A 460 13.61 14.79 -11.08
CA LEU A 460 14.88 14.20 -11.54
C LEU A 460 14.73 12.69 -11.82
N ALA A 461 13.81 11.99 -11.17
CA ALA A 461 13.52 10.60 -11.44
C ALA A 461 12.89 10.35 -12.83
N GLN A 462 12.47 11.40 -13.56
CA GLN A 462 12.03 11.27 -14.96
C GLN A 462 13.17 10.79 -15.88
N ASP A 463 14.41 11.20 -15.62
CA ASP A 463 15.57 10.74 -16.41
C ASP A 463 15.82 9.25 -16.15
N VAL A 464 15.72 8.81 -14.91
CA VAL A 464 15.76 7.36 -14.57
C VAL A 464 14.63 6.61 -15.27
N ASN A 465 13.39 7.14 -15.24
CA ASN A 465 12.24 6.51 -15.89
C ASN A 465 12.45 6.35 -17.39
N ARG A 466 12.89 7.41 -18.04
CA ARG A 466 13.19 7.40 -19.49
C ARG A 466 14.25 6.35 -19.81
N PHE A 467 15.35 6.36 -19.08
CA PHE A 467 16.46 5.41 -19.29
C PHE A 467 16.00 3.96 -19.15
N VAL A 468 15.37 3.59 -18.03
CA VAL A 468 14.95 2.19 -17.80
C VAL A 468 13.85 1.73 -18.74
N THR A 469 13.05 2.66 -19.28
CA THR A 469 12.05 2.36 -20.31
C THR A 469 12.71 2.14 -21.66
N ASP A 470 13.58 3.05 -22.12
CA ASP A 470 14.24 2.99 -23.42
C ASP A 470 15.19 1.78 -23.51
N ASP A 471 15.92 1.48 -22.44
CA ASP A 471 16.80 0.29 -22.32
C ASP A 471 16.03 -1.01 -21.96
N ALA A 472 14.69 -0.92 -21.86
CA ALA A 472 13.78 -2.03 -21.61
C ALA A 472 14.21 -2.90 -20.41
N TRP A 473 14.45 -2.28 -19.25
CA TRP A 473 14.76 -2.98 -18.01
C TRP A 473 13.61 -3.84 -17.51
N PHE A 474 12.41 -3.41 -17.85
CA PHE A 474 11.13 -3.99 -17.47
C PHE A 474 10.23 -4.13 -18.69
N ALA A 475 9.25 -4.99 -18.60
CA ALA A 475 8.14 -5.07 -19.54
C ALA A 475 6.80 -4.96 -18.80
N PRO A 476 6.44 -3.75 -18.35
CA PRO A 476 5.15 -3.50 -17.72
C PRO A 476 4.00 -3.75 -18.71
N TRP A 477 2.87 -4.20 -18.19
CA TRP A 477 1.68 -4.42 -19.01
C TRP A 477 0.58 -3.43 -18.68
N TYR A 478 0.26 -3.30 -17.39
CA TYR A 478 -0.79 -2.41 -16.91
C TYR A 478 -0.58 -2.06 -15.44
N ARG A 479 -1.16 -0.95 -15.04
CA ARG A 479 -1.37 -0.57 -13.65
C ARG A 479 -2.62 -1.26 -13.15
N VAL A 480 -2.56 -1.88 -11.98
CA VAL A 480 -3.67 -2.60 -11.37
C VAL A 480 -4.41 -1.68 -10.41
N ASN A 481 -5.71 -1.56 -10.61
CA ASN A 481 -6.55 -0.84 -9.68
C ASN A 481 -6.80 -1.65 -8.41
N GLN A 482 -6.66 -1.00 -7.27
CA GLN A 482 -7.28 -1.47 -6.03
C GLN A 482 -8.78 -1.21 -6.11
N LEU A 483 -9.57 -2.25 -5.89
CA LEU A 483 -11.02 -2.18 -5.97
C LEU A 483 -11.60 -2.13 -4.56
N TYR A 484 -11.66 -0.94 -3.99
CA TYR A 484 -12.15 -0.74 -2.64
C TYR A 484 -13.65 -0.49 -2.66
N TYR A 485 -14.42 -1.32 -1.97
CA TYR A 485 -15.88 -1.23 -1.92
C TYR A 485 -16.37 -0.80 -0.55
N SER A 486 -17.40 0.05 -0.54
CA SER A 486 -18.03 0.55 0.67
C SER A 486 -19.57 0.60 0.56
N ASN A 487 -20.21 0.55 1.72
CA ASN A 487 -21.62 0.83 1.84
C ASN A 487 -21.84 2.35 1.99
N ALA A 488 -22.15 3.02 0.89
CA ALA A 488 -22.32 4.48 0.83
C ALA A 488 -23.43 5.03 1.75
N ASP A 489 -24.39 4.19 2.18
CA ASP A 489 -25.42 4.59 3.15
C ASP A 489 -24.87 4.71 4.58
N LYS A 490 -23.65 4.22 4.84
CA LYS A 490 -23.03 4.18 6.17
C LYS A 490 -21.71 4.93 6.26
N VAL A 491 -20.89 4.84 5.22
CA VAL A 491 -19.53 5.37 5.21
C VAL A 491 -19.17 5.98 3.88
N ALA A 492 -18.68 7.22 3.90
CA ALA A 492 -17.98 7.84 2.78
C ALA A 492 -16.49 7.50 2.93
N VAL A 493 -15.87 7.07 1.83
CA VAL A 493 -14.47 6.64 1.79
C VAL A 493 -13.70 7.52 0.82
N GLU A 494 -12.65 8.17 1.31
CA GLU A 494 -11.70 8.89 0.48
C GLU A 494 -10.52 7.96 0.15
N PRO A 495 -10.16 7.76 -1.13
CA PRO A 495 -9.03 6.91 -1.49
C PRO A 495 -7.71 7.49 -0.96
N GLN A 496 -6.77 6.62 -0.63
CA GLN A 496 -5.40 7.03 -0.31
C GLN A 496 -4.53 6.69 -1.51
N ILE A 497 -4.01 7.69 -2.22
CA ILE A 497 -3.12 7.43 -3.35
C ILE A 497 -1.87 6.67 -2.90
N GLN A 498 -1.33 5.84 -3.78
CA GLN A 498 -0.12 5.04 -3.51
C GLN A 498 -0.24 4.19 -2.23
N GLN A 499 -1.43 3.70 -1.87
CA GLN A 499 -1.63 2.82 -0.74
C GLN A 499 -2.71 1.79 -1.03
N ALA A 500 -2.54 0.56 -0.54
CA ALA A 500 -3.42 -0.56 -0.87
C ALA A 500 -4.85 -0.41 -0.33
N VAL A 501 -5.01 0.26 0.81
CA VAL A 501 -6.31 0.56 1.44
C VAL A 501 -6.27 1.98 2.00
N PRO A 502 -7.41 2.68 2.10
CA PRO A 502 -7.46 4.02 2.67
C PRO A 502 -6.94 4.05 4.12
N ASN A 503 -6.33 5.16 4.51
CA ASN A 503 -5.97 5.44 5.90
C ASN A 503 -7.24 5.40 6.79
N LEU A 504 -7.07 5.09 8.07
CA LEU A 504 -8.19 5.07 9.01
C LEU A 504 -8.92 6.42 9.09
N TYR A 505 -8.22 7.50 8.86
CA TYR A 505 -8.75 8.88 8.88
C TYR A 505 -9.60 9.23 7.65
N ASN A 506 -9.57 8.41 6.60
CA ASN A 506 -10.28 8.64 5.33
C ASN A 506 -11.72 8.11 5.32
N TYR A 507 -12.18 7.53 6.43
CA TYR A 507 -13.56 7.03 6.56
C TYR A 507 -14.39 8.02 7.35
N THR A 508 -15.49 8.51 6.75
CA THR A 508 -16.40 9.46 7.38
C THR A 508 -17.80 8.85 7.49
N PRO A 509 -18.44 8.90 8.68
CA PRO A 509 -19.80 8.39 8.82
C PRO A 509 -20.78 9.21 7.97
N VAL A 510 -21.70 8.54 7.30
CA VAL A 510 -22.82 9.15 6.58
C VAL A 510 -23.98 9.26 7.54
N SER A 511 -24.59 10.47 7.60
CA SER A 511 -25.70 10.82 8.53
C SER A 511 -27.06 10.33 8.05
#